data_f5ae320cba70546ba2abcc36497e6b11
#
_entry.id   f5ae320cba70546ba2abcc36497e6b11
#
_cell.length_a   1.000
_cell.length_b   1.000
_cell.length_c   1.000
_cell.angle_alpha   90.00
_cell.angle_beta   90.00
_cell.angle_gamma   90.00
#
_symmetry.space_group_name_H-M   'P 1'
#
loop_
_entity.id
_entity.type
_entity.pdbx_description
1 polymer ?
#
loop_
_entity_poly.entity_id
_entity_poly.type
_entity_poly.pdbx_seq_one_letter_code
_entity_poly.pdbx_strand_id
1 'polypeptide(L)'
;DLVYGLVIGGPKNNIIPNGFRSIIPPDVSIKNIELKDKVLTIDFTKELLEVTKNDEEKMLEAIIYTLTSIDGIDKVIIKIEGETLTKLPNSKLNVPTVLDKSYGINKSYDLSNLNDIFSYTTYYTSTYNNNKYYVPVTKYINSKESDVVKVIIKELGSSPIYQTNLMSYLNANVTLNSYELLDNNLKLNFNELLLNDLNSKSILEE
;
A
#
# COMPACT_ATOMS: atom_id res chain seq x y z
N ASP A 1 2.11 -2.77 19.51
CA ASP A 1 0.74 -2.23 19.48
C ASP A 1 0.16 -2.12 18.05
N LEU A 2 0.92 -1.62 17.04
CA LEU A 2 0.41 -1.44 15.67
C LEU A 2 -0.01 -2.75 15.00
N VAL A 3 0.79 -3.81 15.14
CA VAL A 3 0.43 -5.12 14.57
C VAL A 3 -0.82 -5.69 15.23
N TYR A 4 -0.99 -5.49 16.53
CA TYR A 4 -2.20 -5.91 17.23
C TYR A 4 -3.46 -5.18 16.77
N GLY A 5 -3.33 -3.98 16.18
CA GLY A 5 -4.43 -3.30 15.51
C GLY A 5 -4.98 -4.03 14.28
N LEU A 6 -4.18 -4.93 13.66
CA LEU A 6 -4.57 -5.74 12.52
C LEU A 6 -5.22 -7.08 12.92
N VAL A 7 -5.20 -7.44 14.23
CA VAL A 7 -5.72 -8.72 14.72
C VAL A 7 -7.25 -8.68 14.81
N ILE A 8 -7.89 -9.70 14.27
CA ILE A 8 -9.35 -9.86 14.32
C ILE A 8 -9.79 -10.04 15.79
N GLY A 9 -10.73 -9.20 16.24
CA GLY A 9 -11.23 -9.26 17.61
C GLY A 9 -10.25 -8.77 18.68
N GLY A 10 -9.15 -8.13 18.28
CA GLY A 10 -8.16 -7.56 19.20
C GLY A 10 -8.76 -6.52 20.15
N PRO A 11 -8.05 -6.18 21.26
CA PRO A 11 -8.59 -5.40 22.37
C PRO A 11 -9.00 -3.97 22.03
N LYS A 12 -8.81 -3.55 20.80
CA LYS A 12 -9.07 -2.19 20.32
C LYS A 12 -9.85 -2.18 19.02
N ASN A 13 -10.90 -3.00 18.92
CA ASN A 13 -11.82 -3.01 17.76
C ASN A 13 -12.36 -1.61 17.37
N ASN A 14 -12.33 -0.63 18.28
CA ASN A 14 -12.77 0.73 18.03
C ASN A 14 -11.69 1.60 17.33
N ILE A 15 -10.50 1.08 17.06
CA ILE A 15 -9.40 1.84 16.40
C ILE A 15 -9.45 1.66 14.90
N ILE A 16 -10.03 0.55 14.42
CA ILE A 16 -10.11 0.30 12.97
C ILE A 16 -11.20 1.21 12.39
N PRO A 17 -10.88 2.09 11.45
CA PRO A 17 -11.86 2.97 10.85
C PRO A 17 -12.97 2.17 10.15
N ASN A 18 -14.18 2.72 10.13
CA ASN A 18 -15.29 2.12 9.38
C ASN A 18 -14.90 1.91 7.92
N GLY A 19 -15.19 0.74 7.35
CA GLY A 19 -14.81 0.37 5.99
C GLY A 19 -13.52 -0.45 5.89
N PHE A 20 -12.77 -0.57 7.01
CA PHE A 20 -11.61 -1.46 7.11
C PHE A 20 -11.97 -2.69 7.94
N ARG A 21 -11.23 -3.77 7.75
CA ARG A 21 -11.36 -4.99 8.55
C ARG A 21 -9.98 -5.45 9.03
N SER A 22 -9.97 -6.07 10.18
CA SER A 22 -8.80 -6.80 10.66
C SER A 22 -8.54 -8.00 9.76
N ILE A 23 -7.27 -8.38 9.59
CA ILE A 23 -6.85 -9.44 8.68
C ILE A 23 -5.97 -10.49 9.34
N ILE A 24 -5.39 -10.21 10.48
CA ILE A 24 -4.57 -11.16 11.24
C ILE A 24 -5.49 -12.01 12.13
N PRO A 25 -5.32 -13.35 12.16
CA PRO A 25 -6.09 -14.24 13.02
C PRO A 25 -6.01 -13.84 14.51
N PRO A 26 -7.07 -14.09 15.31
CA PRO A 26 -7.15 -13.61 16.68
C PRO A 26 -6.13 -14.23 17.64
N ASP A 27 -5.72 -15.47 17.38
CA ASP A 27 -4.85 -16.25 18.27
C ASP A 27 -3.35 -16.07 17.96
N VAL A 28 -3.02 -15.17 17.02
CA VAL A 28 -1.63 -14.86 16.65
C VAL A 28 -0.93 -14.14 17.80
N SER A 29 0.26 -14.59 18.11
CA SER A 29 1.16 -13.95 19.05
C SER A 29 2.51 -13.65 18.41
N ILE A 30 3.17 -12.60 18.89
CA ILE A 30 4.52 -12.26 18.52
C ILE A 30 5.47 -12.93 19.50
N LYS A 31 6.36 -13.80 19.01
CA LYS A 31 7.35 -14.54 19.80
C LYS A 31 8.61 -13.73 20.03
N ASN A 32 9.06 -13.02 19.01
CA ASN A 32 10.26 -12.20 19.08
C ASN A 32 10.22 -11.02 18.12
N ILE A 33 10.89 -9.93 18.49
CA ILE A 33 11.11 -8.75 17.65
C ILE A 33 12.57 -8.31 17.82
N GLU A 34 13.25 -8.11 16.70
CA GLU A 34 14.63 -7.59 16.67
C GLU A 34 14.73 -6.53 15.58
N LEU A 35 15.25 -5.35 15.91
CA LEU A 35 15.55 -4.28 14.95
C LEU A 35 17.06 -4.11 14.85
N LYS A 36 17.59 -4.30 13.66
CA LYS A 36 19.01 -4.10 13.36
C LYS A 36 19.17 -3.46 11.97
N ASP A 37 19.97 -2.43 11.90
CA ASP A 37 20.29 -1.73 10.64
C ASP A 37 19.03 -1.38 9.80
N LYS A 38 17.97 -0.90 10.48
CA LYS A 38 16.65 -0.58 9.92
C LYS A 38 15.88 -1.78 9.34
N VAL A 39 16.34 -3.00 9.59
CA VAL A 39 15.64 -4.25 9.25
C VAL A 39 14.98 -4.79 10.51
N LEU A 40 13.65 -4.85 10.51
CA LEU A 40 12.88 -5.45 11.59
C LEU A 40 12.67 -6.94 11.30
N THR A 41 13.19 -7.80 12.16
CA THR A 41 12.83 -9.22 12.17
C THR A 41 11.71 -9.43 13.18
N ILE A 42 10.61 -9.99 12.75
CA ILE A 42 9.45 -10.29 13.58
C ILE A 42 9.08 -11.77 13.45
N ASP A 43 8.98 -12.46 14.59
CA ASP A 43 8.64 -13.88 14.66
C ASP A 43 7.23 -14.05 15.25
N PHE A 44 6.36 -14.68 14.47
CA PHE A 44 4.98 -14.96 14.87
C PHE A 44 4.79 -16.44 15.18
N THR A 45 3.73 -16.72 15.92
CA THR A 45 3.22 -18.07 16.08
C THR A 45 2.57 -18.56 14.79
N LYS A 46 2.43 -19.89 14.66
CA LYS A 46 1.91 -20.55 13.44
C LYS A 46 0.49 -20.12 13.07
N GLU A 47 -0.28 -19.63 14.02
CA GLU A 47 -1.65 -19.14 13.82
C GLU A 47 -1.72 -18.00 12.80
N LEU A 48 -0.61 -17.28 12.53
CA LEU A 48 -0.55 -16.29 11.46
C LEU A 48 -0.90 -16.91 10.09
N LEU A 49 -0.63 -18.18 9.89
CA LEU A 49 -0.88 -18.89 8.63
C LEU A 49 -2.30 -19.43 8.50
N GLU A 50 -3.17 -19.25 9.51
CA GLU A 50 -4.57 -19.69 9.51
C GLU A 50 -5.51 -18.73 8.80
N VAL A 51 -5.02 -17.96 7.85
CA VAL A 51 -5.81 -17.08 6.99
C VAL A 51 -6.30 -17.81 5.75
N THR A 52 -7.39 -17.31 5.17
CA THR A 52 -7.88 -17.87 3.89
C THR A 52 -6.87 -17.62 2.77
N LYS A 53 -6.88 -18.45 1.73
CA LYS A 53 -6.04 -18.28 0.54
C LYS A 53 -6.11 -16.85 -0.05
N ASN A 54 -7.30 -16.25 -0.04
CA ASN A 54 -7.55 -14.93 -0.61
C ASN A 54 -7.00 -13.79 0.26
N ASP A 55 -6.74 -14.06 1.54
CA ASP A 55 -6.26 -13.08 2.50
C ASP A 55 -4.77 -13.20 2.83
N GLU A 56 -4.10 -14.29 2.43
CA GLU A 56 -2.68 -14.51 2.72
C GLU A 56 -1.79 -13.36 2.23
N GLU A 57 -1.94 -12.96 0.97
CA GLU A 57 -1.13 -11.88 0.40
C GLU A 57 -1.48 -10.53 1.02
N LYS A 58 -2.76 -10.25 1.21
CA LYS A 58 -3.24 -9.02 1.87
C LYS A 58 -2.75 -8.89 3.31
N MET A 59 -2.66 -10.01 4.03
CA MET A 59 -2.08 -10.04 5.38
C MET A 59 -0.61 -9.60 5.35
N LEU A 60 0.20 -10.15 4.43
CA LEU A 60 1.59 -9.73 4.28
C LEU A 60 1.69 -8.25 3.91
N GLU A 61 0.92 -7.80 2.93
CA GLU A 61 0.86 -6.39 2.53
C GLU A 61 0.56 -5.48 3.73
N ALA A 62 -0.46 -5.83 4.53
CA ALA A 62 -0.83 -5.06 5.71
C ALA A 62 0.29 -5.02 6.76
N ILE A 63 0.94 -6.16 7.05
CA ILE A 63 2.06 -6.22 8.00
C ILE A 63 3.24 -5.38 7.51
N ILE A 64 3.64 -5.55 6.25
CA ILE A 64 4.78 -4.84 5.66
C ILE A 64 4.54 -3.33 5.70
N TYR A 65 3.40 -2.86 5.20
CA TYR A 65 3.10 -1.43 5.13
C TYR A 65 2.95 -0.80 6.52
N THR A 66 2.35 -1.53 7.48
CA THR A 66 2.25 -1.07 8.86
C THR A 66 3.62 -0.92 9.52
N LEU A 67 4.48 -1.92 9.39
CA LEU A 67 5.79 -1.90 10.05
C LEU A 67 6.75 -0.92 9.38
N THR A 68 6.76 -0.84 8.05
CA THR A 68 7.62 0.11 7.32
C THR A 68 7.10 1.55 7.32
N SER A 69 5.94 1.83 7.95
CA SER A 69 5.49 3.19 8.24
C SER A 69 6.09 3.76 9.53
N ILE A 70 6.78 2.92 10.31
CA ILE A 70 7.46 3.34 11.54
C ILE A 70 8.82 3.92 11.17
N ASP A 71 9.13 5.11 11.66
CA ASP A 71 10.44 5.72 11.47
C ASP A 71 11.57 4.81 11.96
N GLY A 72 12.58 4.63 11.12
CA GLY A 72 13.71 3.75 11.41
C GLY A 72 13.52 2.30 10.97
N ILE A 73 12.38 1.92 10.38
CA ILE A 73 12.15 0.59 9.80
C ILE A 73 11.98 0.72 8.29
N ASP A 74 12.99 0.30 7.54
CA ASP A 74 12.94 0.33 6.07
C ASP A 74 12.53 -1.04 5.50
N LYS A 75 12.85 -2.13 6.21
CA LYS A 75 12.66 -3.52 5.75
C LYS A 75 12.16 -4.41 6.87
N VAL A 76 11.50 -5.51 6.48
CA VAL A 76 10.94 -6.50 7.41
C VAL A 76 11.35 -7.92 6.99
N ILE A 77 11.72 -8.74 7.97
CA ILE A 77 11.87 -10.19 7.83
C ILE A 77 10.78 -10.83 8.69
N ILE A 78 9.93 -11.62 8.07
CA ILE A 78 8.84 -12.34 8.78
C ILE A 78 9.28 -13.77 9.04
N LYS A 79 9.18 -14.18 10.29
CA LYS A 79 9.40 -15.56 10.72
C LYS A 79 8.12 -16.15 11.29
N ILE A 80 8.03 -17.47 11.18
CA ILE A 80 6.97 -18.27 11.80
C ILE A 80 7.64 -19.38 12.60
N GLU A 81 7.42 -19.39 13.90
CA GLU A 81 8.02 -20.38 14.81
C GLU A 81 9.57 -20.47 14.68
N GLY A 82 10.22 -19.31 14.44
CA GLY A 82 11.68 -19.20 14.28
C GLY A 82 12.19 -19.36 12.85
N GLU A 83 11.38 -19.90 11.92
CA GLU A 83 11.75 -20.12 10.53
C GLU A 83 11.31 -18.96 9.64
N THR A 84 12.17 -18.52 8.72
CA THR A 84 11.82 -17.43 7.78
C THR A 84 10.71 -17.88 6.84
N LEU A 85 9.66 -17.04 6.74
CA LEU A 85 8.54 -17.27 5.83
C LEU A 85 8.98 -17.04 4.38
N THR A 86 9.12 -18.11 3.61
CA THR A 86 9.54 -18.06 2.19
C THR A 86 8.43 -18.46 1.22
N LYS A 87 7.31 -18.97 1.74
CA LYS A 87 6.19 -19.43 0.93
C LYS A 87 4.89 -19.41 1.74
N LEU A 88 3.81 -18.94 1.12
CA LEU A 88 2.49 -18.97 1.71
C LEU A 88 1.87 -20.38 1.58
N PRO A 89 1.20 -20.89 2.64
CA PRO A 89 0.77 -22.30 2.66
C PRO A 89 -0.38 -22.61 1.70
N ASN A 90 -1.34 -21.71 1.50
CA ASN A 90 -2.54 -21.97 0.70
C ASN A 90 -2.41 -21.50 -0.75
N SER A 91 -1.93 -20.26 -0.98
CA SER A 91 -1.73 -19.70 -2.32
C SER A 91 -0.51 -20.25 -3.04
N LYS A 92 0.47 -20.79 -2.28
CA LYS A 92 1.77 -21.26 -2.76
C LYS A 92 2.65 -20.13 -3.32
N LEU A 93 2.29 -18.87 -3.10
CA LEU A 93 3.11 -17.73 -3.48
C LEU A 93 4.45 -17.74 -2.75
N ASN A 94 5.51 -17.46 -3.48
CA ASN A 94 6.83 -17.26 -2.89
C ASN A 94 6.89 -15.90 -2.19
N VAL A 95 7.51 -15.89 -1.02
CA VAL A 95 7.70 -14.69 -0.20
C VAL A 95 9.19 -14.34 -0.20
N PRO A 96 9.58 -13.13 -0.62
CA PRO A 96 10.96 -12.68 -0.48
C PRO A 96 11.42 -12.72 0.98
N THR A 97 12.67 -13.12 1.22
CA THR A 97 13.23 -13.23 2.57
C THR A 97 13.25 -11.88 3.30
N VAL A 98 13.48 -10.80 2.55
CA VAL A 98 13.46 -9.43 3.05
C VAL A 98 12.40 -8.67 2.28
N LEU A 99 11.51 -8.04 3.00
CA LEU A 99 10.34 -7.35 2.48
C LEU A 99 10.44 -5.85 2.75
N ASP A 100 9.98 -5.04 1.82
CA ASP A 100 9.84 -3.58 1.97
C ASP A 100 8.61 -3.09 1.19
N LYS A 101 8.41 -1.78 1.11
CA LYS A 101 7.26 -1.20 0.40
C LYS A 101 7.21 -1.56 -1.09
N SER A 102 8.31 -2.01 -1.71
CA SER A 102 8.30 -2.48 -3.09
C SER A 102 7.51 -3.79 -3.30
N TYR A 103 7.23 -4.51 -2.20
CA TYR A 103 6.32 -5.66 -2.23
C TYR A 103 4.93 -5.29 -2.76
N GLY A 104 4.53 -4.04 -2.57
CA GLY A 104 3.25 -3.51 -3.03
C GLY A 104 2.11 -3.74 -2.05
N ILE A 105 1.01 -3.05 -2.28
CA ILE A 105 -0.24 -3.15 -1.51
C ILE A 105 -1.44 -2.94 -2.42
N ASN A 106 -2.53 -3.69 -2.18
CA ASN A 106 -3.74 -3.65 -3.01
C ASN A 106 -3.41 -3.75 -4.51
N LYS A 107 -2.60 -4.74 -4.86
CA LYS A 107 -1.98 -4.86 -6.18
C LYS A 107 -3.00 -4.94 -7.31
N SER A 108 -2.74 -4.17 -8.35
CA SER A 108 -3.52 -4.14 -9.57
C SER A 108 -2.61 -4.32 -10.78
N TYR A 109 -2.99 -5.21 -11.68
CA TYR A 109 -2.20 -5.57 -12.85
C TYR A 109 -2.94 -5.13 -14.11
N ASP A 110 -2.34 -4.18 -14.84
CA ASP A 110 -2.79 -3.74 -16.17
C ASP A 110 -1.67 -4.02 -17.17
N LEU A 111 -1.46 -5.30 -17.42
CA LEU A 111 -0.36 -5.81 -18.22
C LEU A 111 -0.89 -6.44 -19.51
N SER A 112 -0.40 -5.99 -20.65
CA SER A 112 -0.62 -6.61 -21.95
C SER A 112 0.43 -7.68 -22.32
N ASN A 113 1.60 -7.61 -21.68
CA ASN A 113 2.71 -8.55 -21.87
C ASN A 113 3.65 -8.53 -20.65
N LEU A 114 4.70 -9.34 -20.66
CA LEU A 114 5.68 -9.44 -19.56
C LEU A 114 6.94 -8.56 -19.75
N ASN A 115 6.96 -7.68 -20.74
CA ASN A 115 8.08 -6.79 -20.97
C ASN A 115 7.75 -5.38 -20.49
N ASP A 116 8.79 -4.61 -20.19
CA ASP A 116 8.68 -3.19 -19.79
C ASP A 116 7.66 -2.97 -18.65
N ILE A 117 7.67 -3.89 -17.67
CA ILE A 117 6.81 -3.79 -16.51
C ILE A 117 7.36 -2.71 -15.57
N PHE A 118 6.52 -1.74 -15.27
CA PHE A 118 6.77 -0.70 -14.30
C PHE A 118 5.73 -0.80 -13.17
N SER A 119 6.18 -0.66 -11.92
CA SER A 119 5.30 -0.65 -10.76
C SER A 119 5.46 0.63 -9.96
N TYR A 120 4.37 1.13 -9.43
CA TYR A 120 4.32 2.32 -8.58
C TYR A 120 3.12 2.22 -7.64
N THR A 121 3.21 2.91 -6.50
CA THR A 121 2.09 3.01 -5.54
C THR A 121 1.54 4.43 -5.56
N THR A 122 0.24 4.54 -5.81
CA THR A 122 -0.52 5.79 -5.74
C THR A 122 -1.60 5.69 -4.67
N TYR A 123 -2.09 6.85 -4.22
CA TYR A 123 -3.14 6.92 -3.22
C TYR A 123 -4.43 7.40 -3.89
N TYR A 124 -5.48 6.64 -3.69
CA TYR A 124 -6.83 6.97 -4.09
C TYR A 124 -7.68 7.27 -2.86
N THR A 125 -8.82 7.86 -3.05
CA THR A 125 -9.77 8.10 -1.98
C THR A 125 -10.93 7.14 -2.04
N SER A 126 -11.42 6.78 -0.87
CA SER A 126 -12.66 6.05 -0.69
C SER A 126 -13.46 6.71 0.42
N THR A 127 -14.78 6.55 0.38
CA THR A 127 -15.69 7.07 1.40
C THR A 127 -16.53 5.93 1.96
N TYR A 128 -16.60 5.84 3.28
CA TYR A 128 -17.48 4.92 3.98
C TYR A 128 -18.10 5.63 5.20
N ASN A 129 -19.44 5.63 5.29
CA ASN A 129 -20.18 6.32 6.35
C ASN A 129 -19.73 7.77 6.55
N ASN A 130 -19.58 8.55 5.48
CA ASN A 130 -19.12 9.94 5.44
C ASN A 130 -17.66 10.16 5.90
N ASN A 131 -16.89 9.11 6.15
CA ASN A 131 -15.46 9.24 6.41
C ASN A 131 -14.68 8.99 5.11
N LYS A 132 -13.73 9.85 4.81
CA LYS A 132 -12.81 9.70 3.68
C LYS A 132 -11.54 8.99 4.12
N TYR A 133 -11.00 8.14 3.26
CA TYR A 133 -9.77 7.37 3.47
C TYR A 133 -8.88 7.48 2.26
N TYR A 134 -7.57 7.52 2.50
CA TYR A 134 -6.58 7.33 1.45
C TYR A 134 -6.23 5.84 1.38
N VAL A 135 -6.39 5.28 0.19
CA VAL A 135 -6.14 3.86 -0.08
C VAL A 135 -4.95 3.73 -1.01
N PRO A 136 -3.81 3.21 -0.54
CA PRO A 136 -2.67 2.95 -1.40
C PRO A 136 -2.97 1.78 -2.34
N VAL A 137 -2.61 1.93 -3.61
CA VAL A 137 -2.72 0.90 -4.64
C VAL A 137 -1.41 0.82 -5.42
N THR A 138 -0.80 -0.35 -5.44
CA THR A 138 0.35 -0.63 -6.29
C THR A 138 -0.14 -1.13 -7.63
N LYS A 139 0.11 -0.36 -8.69
CA LYS A 139 -0.20 -0.75 -10.05
C LYS A 139 1.03 -1.30 -10.76
N TYR A 140 0.81 -2.32 -11.57
CA TYR A 140 1.80 -2.87 -12.49
C TYR A 140 1.29 -2.62 -13.91
N ILE A 141 2.05 -1.85 -14.69
CA ILE A 141 1.69 -1.44 -16.06
C ILE A 141 2.84 -1.75 -17.01
N ASN A 142 2.54 -1.86 -18.31
CA ASN A 142 3.55 -1.79 -19.34
C ASN A 142 3.79 -0.32 -19.70
N SER A 143 4.99 0.19 -19.47
CA SER A 143 5.37 1.55 -19.85
C SER A 143 6.74 1.59 -20.46
N LYS A 144 6.84 2.26 -21.61
CA LYS A 144 8.11 2.63 -22.24
C LYS A 144 8.59 4.03 -21.82
N GLU A 145 7.74 4.77 -21.08
CA GLU A 145 8.12 6.07 -20.55
C GLU A 145 9.10 5.87 -19.39
N SER A 146 10.28 6.43 -19.54
CA SER A 146 11.35 6.37 -18.52
C SER A 146 11.19 7.42 -17.42
N ASP A 147 10.34 8.42 -17.65
CA ASP A 147 10.07 9.49 -16.70
C ASP A 147 9.04 9.06 -15.68
N VAL A 148 9.53 8.57 -14.56
CA VAL A 148 8.73 8.05 -13.43
C VAL A 148 7.71 9.07 -12.92
N VAL A 149 8.10 10.34 -12.83
CA VAL A 149 7.21 11.41 -12.32
C VAL A 149 6.02 11.60 -13.25
N LYS A 150 6.26 11.65 -14.56
CA LYS A 150 5.18 11.76 -15.55
C LYS A 150 4.23 10.57 -15.52
N VAL A 151 4.79 9.35 -15.41
CA VAL A 151 3.97 8.13 -15.30
C VAL A 151 3.07 8.21 -14.08
N ILE A 152 3.62 8.51 -12.90
CA ILE A 152 2.85 8.56 -11.64
C ILE A 152 1.76 9.63 -11.72
N ILE A 153 2.09 10.84 -12.20
CA ILE A 153 1.10 11.94 -12.29
C ILE A 153 -0.02 11.60 -13.27
N LYS A 154 0.31 11.02 -14.43
CA LYS A 154 -0.70 10.54 -15.38
C LYS A 154 -1.64 9.51 -14.75
N GLU A 155 -1.08 8.59 -14.01
CA GLU A 155 -1.84 7.53 -13.36
C GLU A 155 -2.68 8.02 -12.18
N LEU A 156 -2.23 9.06 -11.47
CA LEU A 156 -3.05 9.74 -10.45
C LEU A 156 -4.32 10.34 -11.03
N GLY A 157 -4.29 10.80 -12.30
CA GLY A 157 -5.48 11.29 -13.03
C GLY A 157 -6.33 10.16 -13.60
N SER A 158 -5.88 8.90 -13.55
CA SER A 158 -6.62 7.76 -14.05
C SER A 158 -7.54 7.19 -12.97
N SER A 159 -8.74 6.76 -13.33
CA SER A 159 -9.58 6.00 -12.41
C SER A 159 -8.98 4.61 -12.19
N PRO A 160 -8.81 4.17 -10.94
CA PRO A 160 -8.42 2.79 -10.69
C PRO A 160 -9.62 1.90 -11.03
N ILE A 161 -9.41 0.88 -11.79
CA ILE A 161 -10.28 -0.25 -12.11
C ILE A 161 -11.79 0.00 -11.93
N TYR A 162 -12.58 -0.21 -12.97
CA TYR A 162 -14.06 -0.03 -13.08
C TYR A 162 -14.93 -0.71 -12.00
N GLN A 163 -14.35 -1.41 -11.04
CA GLN A 163 -15.07 -2.20 -10.02
C GLN A 163 -14.78 -1.77 -8.57
N THR A 164 -14.08 -0.66 -8.36
CA THR A 164 -13.76 -0.19 -7.02
C THR A 164 -14.44 1.14 -6.72
N ASN A 165 -14.77 1.37 -5.45
CA ASN A 165 -15.26 2.67 -4.97
C ASN A 165 -14.11 3.68 -4.76
N LEU A 166 -12.96 3.44 -5.39
CA LEU A 166 -11.80 4.30 -5.30
C LEU A 166 -11.88 5.42 -6.32
N MET A 167 -11.60 6.63 -5.90
CA MET A 167 -11.61 7.82 -6.75
C MET A 167 -10.25 8.49 -6.76
N SER A 168 -9.87 9.02 -7.92
CA SER A 168 -8.76 9.94 -8.03
C SER A 168 -9.20 11.35 -7.68
N TYR A 169 -8.37 12.10 -6.97
CA TYR A 169 -8.58 13.53 -6.78
C TYR A 169 -8.08 14.35 -7.98
N LEU A 170 -7.16 13.82 -8.76
CA LEU A 170 -6.65 14.51 -9.92
C LEU A 170 -7.59 14.27 -11.12
N ASN A 171 -8.11 15.34 -11.68
CA ASN A 171 -8.93 15.26 -12.90
C ASN A 171 -8.09 14.74 -14.08
N ALA A 172 -8.68 13.87 -14.90
CA ALA A 172 -8.01 13.27 -16.06
C ALA A 172 -7.51 14.30 -17.10
N ASN A 173 -8.03 15.53 -17.09
CA ASN A 173 -7.61 16.62 -17.97
C ASN A 173 -6.48 17.48 -17.38
N VAL A 174 -6.11 17.25 -16.13
CA VAL A 174 -4.96 17.90 -15.52
C VAL A 174 -3.69 17.31 -16.10
N THR A 175 -2.83 18.17 -16.63
CA THR A 175 -1.55 17.75 -17.23
C THR A 175 -0.38 18.40 -16.53
N LEU A 176 0.68 17.63 -16.33
CA LEU A 176 1.96 18.12 -15.84
C LEU A 176 2.72 18.79 -16.99
N ASN A 177 2.92 20.11 -16.92
CA ASN A 177 3.68 20.88 -17.90
C ASN A 177 5.20 20.69 -17.73
N SER A 178 5.66 20.77 -16.49
CA SER A 178 7.07 20.55 -16.12
C SER A 178 7.21 20.21 -14.65
N TYR A 179 8.35 19.67 -14.29
CA TYR A 179 8.72 19.47 -12.89
C TYR A 179 10.22 19.72 -12.67
N GLU A 180 10.59 19.98 -11.43
CA GLU A 180 11.96 20.14 -10.98
C GLU A 180 12.14 19.38 -9.66
N LEU A 181 13.18 18.54 -9.59
CA LEU A 181 13.54 17.81 -8.38
C LEU A 181 14.89 18.33 -7.88
N LEU A 182 14.90 19.03 -6.77
CA LEU A 182 16.09 19.56 -6.12
C LEU A 182 16.06 19.24 -4.62
N ASP A 183 17.12 18.66 -4.12
CA ASP A 183 17.32 18.41 -2.67
C ASP A 183 16.11 17.76 -1.98
N ASN A 184 15.52 16.71 -2.56
CA ASN A 184 14.27 16.06 -2.11
C ASN A 184 13.01 16.91 -2.19
N ASN A 185 13.06 18.11 -2.79
CA ASN A 185 11.89 18.94 -3.06
C ASN A 185 11.45 18.74 -4.51
N LEU A 186 10.26 18.22 -4.71
CA LEU A 186 9.63 18.06 -6.01
C LEU A 186 8.69 19.25 -6.26
N LYS A 187 9.05 20.12 -7.23
CA LYS A 187 8.18 21.19 -7.71
C LYS A 187 7.45 20.71 -8.96
N LEU A 188 6.14 20.83 -8.95
CA LEU A 188 5.27 20.40 -10.05
C LEU A 188 4.58 21.63 -10.64
N ASN A 189 4.60 21.77 -11.96
CA ASN A 189 3.87 22.80 -12.70
C ASN A 189 2.78 22.13 -13.55
N PHE A 190 1.54 22.41 -13.22
CA PHE A 190 0.37 21.87 -13.92
C PHE A 190 -0.28 22.93 -14.82
N ASN A 191 -1.14 22.48 -15.72
CA ASN A 191 -2.03 23.37 -16.42
C ASN A 191 -3.09 23.97 -15.46
N GLU A 192 -3.79 25.01 -15.93
CA GLU A 192 -4.79 25.75 -15.13
C GLU A 192 -6.00 24.89 -14.68
N LEU A 193 -6.23 23.74 -15.32
CA LEU A 193 -7.34 22.85 -14.96
C LEU A 193 -7.20 22.26 -13.56
N LEU A 194 -6.00 22.23 -12.99
CA LEU A 194 -5.80 21.86 -11.59
C LEU A 194 -6.58 22.76 -10.65
N LEU A 195 -6.65 24.07 -10.95
CA LEU A 195 -7.35 25.06 -10.10
C LEU A 195 -8.88 24.95 -10.17
N ASN A 196 -9.40 24.38 -11.24
CA ASN A 196 -10.86 24.22 -11.38
C ASN A 196 -11.40 23.19 -10.38
N ASP A 197 -10.61 22.19 -10.03
CA ASP A 197 -10.96 21.18 -9.03
C ASP A 197 -10.78 21.69 -7.59
N LEU A 198 -9.83 22.63 -7.37
CA LEU A 198 -9.58 23.24 -6.07
C LEU A 198 -10.67 24.24 -5.62
N ASN A 199 -11.53 24.69 -6.52
CA ASN A 199 -12.64 25.58 -6.19
C ASN A 199 -13.84 24.88 -5.54
N SER A 200 -13.86 23.57 -5.44
CA SER A 200 -14.78 22.88 -4.55
C SER A 200 -14.30 22.96 -3.12
N LYS A 201 -15.09 23.58 -2.23
CA LYS A 201 -14.77 23.78 -0.80
C LYS A 201 -14.24 22.55 -0.04
N SER A 202 -14.46 21.36 -0.57
CA SER A 202 -14.02 20.09 0.01
C SER A 202 -12.51 19.80 -0.15
N ILE A 203 -11.79 20.54 -0.99
CA ILE A 203 -10.36 20.34 -1.26
C ILE A 203 -9.49 21.35 -0.50
N LEU A 204 -10.08 22.48 -0.07
CA LEU A 204 -9.36 23.55 0.65
C LEU A 204 -9.29 23.35 2.16
N GLU A 205 -9.94 22.33 2.71
CA GLU A 205 -9.99 22.05 4.16
C GLU A 205 -9.12 20.84 4.58
N GLU A 206 -8.37 20.25 3.66
CA GLU A 206 -7.37 19.19 3.90
C GLU A 206 -5.95 19.67 3.56
#